data_86073c9d7676022a6e43a44fbd2e140c
#
_entry.id   86073c9d7676022a6e43a44fbd2e140c
#
_cell.length_a   1.000
_cell.length_b   1.000
_cell.length_c   1.000
_cell.angle_alpha   90.00
_cell.angle_beta   90.00
_cell.angle_gamma   90.00
#
_symmetry.space_group_name_H-M   'P 1'
#
loop_
_entity.id
_entity.type
_entity.pdbx_description
1 polymer ?
#
loop_
_entity_poly.entity_id
_entity_poly.type
_entity_poly.pdbx_seq_one_letter_code
_entity_poly.pdbx_strand_id
1 'polypeptide(L)'
;FFSERKFDSFDDKWQNNLDAYLNVMTNVLVQCKRVLKKDGSLYLHCDVHASHYLKVELDKLFGRRNFRNEVIWKRHNAHNDTKQGAKLFGRIHDTIFHYSKSAKFTWNPMYEPYPEDYIKKYYKYVESKTGRRYALGDVSGPGGASKGNPRYSFLGVTRYYRFNKK
;
A
#
# COMPACT_ATOMS: atom_id res chain seq x y z
N PHE A 1 -22.82 -13.30 -21.37
CA PHE A 1 -23.97 -12.59 -21.96
C PHE A 1 -23.40 -11.42 -22.76
N PHE A 2 -23.07 -11.65 -24.01
CA PHE A 2 -22.68 -10.58 -24.91
C PHE A 2 -23.96 -10.01 -25.51
N SER A 3 -24.33 -8.79 -25.13
CA SER A 3 -25.37 -8.06 -25.84
C SER A 3 -24.81 -7.64 -27.19
N GLU A 4 -25.57 -7.85 -28.28
CA GLU A 4 -25.23 -7.46 -29.66
C GLU A 4 -25.22 -5.94 -29.89
N ARG A 5 -25.06 -5.13 -28.86
CA ARG A 5 -24.79 -3.71 -29.05
C ARG A 5 -23.33 -3.57 -29.51
N LYS A 6 -23.12 -3.27 -30.77
CA LYS A 6 -21.85 -2.68 -31.24
C LYS A 6 -21.68 -1.35 -30.47
N PHE A 7 -21.04 -1.42 -29.32
CA PHE A 7 -20.35 -0.25 -28.82
C PHE A 7 -19.17 -0.06 -29.76
N ASP A 8 -18.97 1.16 -30.26
CA ASP A 8 -17.68 1.52 -30.83
C ASP A 8 -16.65 1.20 -29.75
N SER A 9 -16.02 0.03 -29.89
CA SER A 9 -15.00 -0.39 -28.92
C SER A 9 -13.87 0.59 -29.06
N PHE A 10 -13.53 1.25 -27.97
CA PHE A 10 -12.33 2.04 -27.87
C PHE A 10 -11.18 1.18 -28.38
N ASP A 11 -10.50 1.61 -29.46
CA ASP A 11 -9.38 0.87 -30.01
C ASP A 11 -8.20 1.01 -29.03
N ASP A 12 -8.06 0.03 -28.16
CA ASP A 12 -6.96 -0.12 -27.21
C ASP A 12 -5.77 -0.91 -27.78
N LYS A 13 -5.85 -1.25 -29.07
CA LYS A 13 -4.78 -1.91 -29.81
C LYS A 13 -3.74 -0.88 -30.23
N TRP A 14 -2.92 -0.49 -29.28
CA TRP A 14 -1.80 0.45 -29.50
C TRP A 14 -0.74 -0.08 -30.50
N GLN A 15 -1.13 -0.96 -31.43
CA GLN A 15 -0.27 -1.60 -32.43
C GLN A 15 1.02 -2.20 -31.83
N ASN A 16 0.95 -2.66 -30.57
CA ASN A 16 2.09 -3.05 -29.72
C ASN A 16 3.15 -1.93 -29.56
N ASN A 17 2.75 -0.67 -29.75
CA ASN A 17 3.64 0.47 -29.57
C ASN A 17 3.48 1.07 -28.18
N LEU A 18 4.39 0.71 -27.28
CA LEU A 18 4.43 1.20 -25.92
C LEU A 18 4.54 2.73 -25.84
N ASP A 19 5.32 3.34 -26.74
CA ASP A 19 5.51 4.80 -26.73
C ASP A 19 4.23 5.55 -27.11
N ALA A 20 3.48 5.04 -28.08
CA ALA A 20 2.17 5.59 -28.43
C ALA A 20 1.19 5.50 -27.23
N TYR A 21 1.14 4.36 -26.57
CA TYR A 21 0.36 4.18 -25.35
C TYR A 21 0.78 5.17 -24.24
N LEU A 22 2.08 5.29 -23.97
CA LEU A 22 2.59 6.18 -22.93
C LEU A 22 2.31 7.64 -23.24
N ASN A 23 2.39 8.06 -24.50
CA ASN A 23 2.05 9.43 -24.91
C ASN A 23 0.58 9.76 -24.59
N VAL A 24 -0.34 8.87 -24.92
CA VAL A 24 -1.77 9.06 -24.62
C VAL A 24 -1.99 9.05 -23.11
N MET A 25 -1.43 8.08 -22.40
CA MET A 25 -1.58 7.99 -20.94
C MET A 25 -1.00 9.21 -20.24
N THR A 26 0.14 9.72 -20.69
CA THR A 26 0.73 10.94 -20.10
C THR A 26 -0.20 12.13 -20.27
N ASN A 27 -0.82 12.31 -21.43
CA ASN A 27 -1.80 13.38 -21.64
C ASN A 27 -3.02 13.22 -20.72
N VAL A 28 -3.54 12.01 -20.55
CA VAL A 28 -4.63 11.71 -19.62
C VAL A 28 -4.20 12.05 -18.18
N LEU A 29 -3.03 11.60 -17.75
CA LEU A 29 -2.52 11.83 -16.40
C LEU A 29 -2.29 13.32 -16.09
N VAL A 30 -1.86 14.12 -17.08
CA VAL A 30 -1.78 15.59 -16.96
C VAL A 30 -3.15 16.18 -16.65
N GLN A 31 -4.21 15.74 -17.36
CA GLN A 31 -5.57 16.21 -17.09
C GLN A 31 -6.10 15.70 -15.75
N CYS A 32 -5.80 14.46 -15.38
CA CYS A 32 -6.14 13.94 -14.05
C CYS A 32 -5.52 14.82 -12.95
N LYS A 33 -4.23 15.13 -13.06
CA LYS A 33 -3.56 16.02 -12.10
C LYS A 33 -4.20 17.41 -12.07
N ARG A 34 -4.57 17.96 -13.24
CA ARG A 34 -5.21 19.29 -13.34
C ARG A 34 -6.51 19.34 -12.55
N VAL A 35 -7.39 18.35 -12.73
CA VAL A 35 -8.74 18.35 -12.12
C VAL A 35 -8.76 17.93 -10.66
N LEU A 36 -7.73 17.24 -10.16
CA LEU A 36 -7.63 16.88 -8.75
C LEU A 36 -7.63 18.11 -7.84
N LYS A 37 -8.30 18.02 -6.69
CA LYS A 37 -8.17 18.99 -5.58
C LYS A 37 -6.73 19.00 -5.06
N LYS A 38 -6.32 20.07 -4.36
CA LYS A 38 -4.96 20.18 -3.78
C LYS A 38 -4.60 19.00 -2.86
N ASP A 39 -5.58 18.50 -2.11
CA ASP A 39 -5.46 17.38 -1.17
C ASP A 39 -5.94 16.05 -1.76
N GLY A 40 -6.22 16.02 -3.07
CA GLY A 40 -6.70 14.85 -3.78
C GLY A 40 -5.61 13.80 -4.04
N SER A 41 -6.06 12.57 -4.23
CA SER A 41 -5.22 11.42 -4.56
C SER A 41 -5.58 10.81 -5.90
N LEU A 42 -4.59 10.26 -6.58
CA LEU A 42 -4.72 9.46 -7.81
C LEU A 42 -4.39 8.01 -7.50
N TYR A 43 -5.24 7.10 -7.96
CA TYR A 43 -4.97 5.66 -7.99
C TYR A 43 -4.94 5.23 -9.44
N LEU A 44 -3.80 4.74 -9.91
CA LEU A 44 -3.62 4.23 -11.26
C LEU A 44 -3.41 2.72 -11.21
N HIS A 45 -4.39 1.98 -11.73
CA HIS A 45 -4.31 0.54 -11.88
C HIS A 45 -3.67 0.21 -13.24
N CYS A 46 -2.66 -0.64 -13.25
CA CYS A 46 -1.98 -1.11 -14.45
C CYS A 46 -1.42 -2.51 -14.26
N ASP A 47 -1.20 -3.18 -15.38
CA ASP A 47 -0.55 -4.48 -15.41
C ASP A 47 0.99 -4.36 -15.51
N VAL A 48 1.66 -5.49 -15.50
CA VAL A 48 3.13 -5.58 -15.54
C VAL A 48 3.76 -5.05 -16.84
N HIS A 49 3.01 -4.94 -17.94
CA HIS A 49 3.56 -4.50 -19.22
C HIS A 49 3.87 -3.00 -19.24
N ALA A 50 3.05 -2.22 -18.54
CA ALA A 50 3.15 -0.76 -18.55
C ALA A 50 3.52 -0.17 -17.19
N SER A 51 3.39 -0.90 -16.09
CA SER A 51 3.51 -0.37 -14.71
C SER A 51 4.82 0.40 -14.49
N HIS A 52 5.95 -0.15 -14.85
CA HIS A 52 7.26 0.49 -14.61
C HIS A 52 7.41 1.82 -15.37
N TYR A 53 6.92 1.87 -16.60
CA TYR A 53 6.97 3.07 -17.44
C TYR A 53 6.00 4.14 -16.92
N LEU A 54 4.77 3.74 -16.58
CA LEU A 54 3.78 4.64 -16.00
C LEU A 54 4.23 5.19 -14.64
N LYS A 55 4.96 4.41 -13.84
CA LYS A 55 5.57 4.88 -12.59
C LYS A 55 6.54 6.03 -12.84
N VAL A 56 7.36 5.93 -13.89
CA VAL A 56 8.30 7.00 -14.26
C VAL A 56 7.56 8.26 -14.69
N GLU A 57 6.52 8.13 -15.52
CA GLU A 57 5.71 9.27 -15.95
C GLU A 57 4.96 9.92 -14.77
N LEU A 58 4.42 9.12 -13.86
CA LEU A 58 3.80 9.63 -12.64
C LEU A 58 4.80 10.38 -11.75
N ASP A 59 6.05 9.91 -11.64
CA ASP A 59 7.10 10.60 -10.89
C ASP A 59 7.44 11.96 -11.51
N LYS A 60 7.49 12.06 -12.85
CA LYS A 60 7.70 13.33 -13.55
C LYS A 60 6.53 14.30 -13.33
N LEU A 61 5.30 13.80 -13.42
CA LEU A 61 4.10 14.61 -13.33
C LEU A 61 3.78 15.02 -11.89
N PHE A 62 3.71 14.09 -10.96
CA PHE A 62 3.29 14.33 -9.58
C PHE A 62 4.46 14.66 -8.66
N GLY A 63 5.69 14.27 -9.03
CA GLY A 63 6.88 14.34 -8.21
C GLY A 63 7.06 13.11 -7.31
N ARG A 64 8.29 12.61 -7.19
CA ARG A 64 8.63 11.43 -6.38
C ARG A 64 8.16 11.52 -4.93
N ARG A 65 8.21 12.73 -4.33
CA ARG A 65 7.81 12.96 -2.94
C ARG A 65 6.31 12.78 -2.71
N ASN A 66 5.52 12.79 -3.77
CA ASN A 66 4.07 12.61 -3.73
C ASN A 66 3.64 11.17 -4.04
N PHE A 67 4.57 10.28 -4.34
CA PHE A 67 4.34 8.85 -4.34
C PHE A 67 4.06 8.37 -2.91
N ARG A 68 2.94 7.71 -2.70
CA ARG A 68 2.53 7.27 -1.37
C ARG A 68 2.83 5.79 -1.17
N ASN A 69 2.32 4.96 -2.05
CA ASN A 69 2.64 3.53 -2.04
C ASN A 69 2.22 2.84 -3.33
N GLU A 70 2.67 1.62 -3.47
CA GLU A 70 2.25 0.66 -4.45
C GLU A 70 1.39 -0.40 -3.75
N VAL A 71 0.20 -0.65 -4.29
CA VAL A 71 -0.68 -1.72 -3.85
C VAL A 71 -0.58 -2.86 -4.86
N ILE A 72 -0.26 -4.03 -4.39
CA ILE A 72 -0.23 -5.25 -5.18
C ILE A 72 -1.61 -5.91 -5.11
N TRP A 73 -2.30 -5.90 -6.24
CA TRP A 73 -3.61 -6.53 -6.36
C TRP A 73 -3.48 -7.95 -6.87
N LYS A 74 -3.62 -8.92 -5.97
CA LYS A 74 -3.61 -10.34 -6.35
C LYS A 74 -4.91 -10.68 -7.10
N ARG A 75 -4.82 -11.02 -8.38
CA ARG A 75 -5.98 -11.38 -9.22
C ARG A 75 -6.42 -12.82 -9.02
N HIS A 76 -5.47 -13.74 -9.10
CA HIS A 76 -5.71 -15.19 -9.04
C HIS A 76 -4.45 -15.91 -8.57
N ASN A 77 -4.53 -17.23 -8.41
CA ASN A 77 -3.35 -18.05 -8.19
C ASN A 77 -2.60 -18.28 -9.51
N ALA A 78 -1.31 -18.62 -9.43
CA ALA A 78 -0.54 -18.97 -10.62
C ALA A 78 -1.23 -20.13 -11.36
N HIS A 79 -1.50 -19.92 -12.65
CA HIS A 79 -2.00 -20.97 -13.52
C HIS A 79 -0.85 -21.88 -13.97
N ASN A 80 -1.22 -23.05 -14.51
CA ASN A 80 -0.26 -24.04 -15.00
C ASN A 80 0.39 -23.65 -16.36
N ASP A 81 0.67 -22.37 -16.58
CA ASP A 81 1.24 -21.88 -17.84
C ASP A 81 2.58 -22.55 -18.16
N THR A 82 3.35 -22.90 -17.12
CA THR A 82 4.60 -23.64 -17.24
C THR A 82 4.37 -25.05 -17.79
N LYS A 83 3.25 -25.71 -17.46
CA LYS A 83 2.88 -27.02 -18.00
C LYS A 83 2.50 -26.94 -19.48
N GLN A 84 2.13 -25.76 -19.98
CA GLN A 84 1.84 -25.49 -21.38
C GLN A 84 3.07 -25.00 -22.15
N GLY A 85 4.28 -25.12 -21.58
CA GLY A 85 5.54 -24.78 -22.22
C GLY A 85 6.02 -23.35 -22.03
N ALA A 86 5.32 -22.54 -21.25
CA ALA A 86 5.75 -21.19 -20.94
C ALA A 86 7.03 -21.21 -20.07
N LYS A 87 8.06 -20.45 -20.49
CA LYS A 87 9.36 -20.34 -19.79
C LYS A 87 9.39 -19.09 -18.89
N LEU A 88 8.30 -18.84 -18.16
CA LEU A 88 8.16 -17.68 -17.25
C LEU A 88 7.27 -18.04 -16.07
N PHE A 89 7.38 -17.26 -15.01
CA PHE A 89 6.49 -17.37 -13.85
C PHE A 89 5.11 -16.80 -14.18
N GLY A 90 4.06 -17.38 -13.60
CA GLY A 90 2.68 -16.90 -13.78
C GLY A 90 2.49 -15.47 -13.31
N ARG A 91 1.75 -14.68 -14.07
CA ARG A 91 1.40 -13.28 -13.75
C ARG A 91 0.15 -13.26 -12.89
N ILE A 92 0.30 -13.15 -11.59
CA ILE A 92 -0.78 -13.34 -10.62
C ILE A 92 -1.31 -12.05 -10.02
N HIS A 93 -0.70 -10.90 -10.33
CA HIS A 93 -1.08 -9.62 -9.75
C HIS A 93 -1.07 -8.49 -10.77
N ASP A 94 -1.75 -7.44 -10.41
CA ASP A 94 -1.64 -6.11 -11.02
C ASP A 94 -1.12 -5.13 -9.97
N THR A 95 -0.69 -3.97 -10.44
CA THR A 95 -0.16 -2.90 -9.62
C THR A 95 -1.13 -1.72 -9.59
N ILE A 96 -1.36 -1.13 -8.41
CA ILE A 96 -2.08 0.13 -8.27
C ILE A 96 -1.15 1.14 -7.62
N PHE A 97 -0.77 2.18 -8.36
CA PHE A 97 0.04 3.27 -7.85
C PHE A 97 -0.85 4.31 -7.17
N HIS A 98 -0.47 4.67 -5.94
CA HIS A 98 -1.12 5.74 -5.20
C HIS A 98 -0.20 6.97 -5.17
N TYR A 99 -0.70 8.07 -5.72
CA TYR A 99 -0.09 9.40 -5.68
C TYR A 99 -1.03 10.41 -5.06
N SER A 100 -0.49 11.36 -4.33
CA SER A 100 -1.23 12.56 -3.93
C SER A 100 -0.84 13.75 -4.81
N LYS A 101 -1.74 14.73 -4.94
CA LYS A 101 -1.42 15.96 -5.68
C LYS A 101 -0.39 16.84 -4.97
N SER A 102 -0.39 16.81 -3.62
CA SER A 102 0.53 17.58 -2.79
C SER A 102 0.97 16.80 -1.56
N ALA A 103 1.90 17.35 -0.78
CA ALA A 103 2.37 16.76 0.47
C ALA A 103 1.25 16.60 1.52
N LYS A 104 0.30 17.54 1.55
CA LYS A 104 -0.91 17.46 2.39
C LYS A 104 -2.04 16.88 1.57
N PHE A 105 -2.53 15.70 1.94
CA PHE A 105 -3.60 15.01 1.24
C PHE A 105 -4.58 14.39 2.23
N THR A 106 -5.81 14.17 1.76
CA THR A 106 -6.85 13.51 2.55
C THR A 106 -6.53 12.03 2.68
N TRP A 107 -6.45 11.55 3.92
CA TRP A 107 -6.23 10.15 4.24
C TRP A 107 -7.21 9.69 5.32
N ASN A 108 -8.02 8.70 5.00
CA ASN A 108 -8.95 8.07 5.93
C ASN A 108 -8.42 6.68 6.24
N PRO A 109 -7.78 6.45 7.41
CA PRO A 109 -7.23 5.14 7.74
C PRO A 109 -8.36 4.13 7.89
N MET A 110 -8.20 2.98 7.23
CA MET A 110 -9.05 1.82 7.41
C MET A 110 -8.32 0.81 8.28
N TYR A 111 -9.02 0.28 9.26
CA TYR A 111 -8.49 -0.75 10.15
C TYR A 111 -9.28 -2.03 9.96
N GLU A 112 -8.56 -3.12 9.75
CA GLU A 112 -9.15 -4.45 9.77
C GLU A 112 -9.02 -5.07 11.17
N PRO A 113 -10.01 -5.83 11.64
CA PRO A 113 -9.88 -6.57 12.88
C PRO A 113 -8.77 -7.62 12.73
N TYR A 114 -8.00 -7.82 13.80
CA TYR A 114 -7.01 -8.90 13.80
C TYR A 114 -7.68 -10.27 13.67
N PRO A 115 -7.11 -11.20 12.88
CA PRO A 115 -7.57 -12.58 12.84
C PRO A 115 -7.62 -13.20 14.25
N GLU A 116 -8.61 -14.04 14.52
CA GLU A 116 -8.77 -14.65 15.84
C GLU A 116 -7.52 -15.40 16.33
N ASP A 117 -6.85 -16.10 15.42
CA ASP A 117 -5.62 -16.83 15.76
C ASP A 117 -4.50 -15.90 16.18
N TYR A 118 -4.40 -14.70 15.55
CA TYR A 118 -3.48 -13.66 15.98
C TYR A 118 -3.83 -13.16 17.37
N ILE A 119 -5.11 -12.89 17.64
CA ILE A 119 -5.57 -12.45 18.93
C ILE A 119 -5.26 -13.50 20.02
N LYS A 120 -5.58 -14.77 19.76
CA LYS A 120 -5.30 -15.89 20.69
C LYS A 120 -3.80 -16.04 20.97
N LYS A 121 -2.97 -15.88 19.95
CA LYS A 121 -1.52 -16.03 20.06
C LYS A 121 -0.84 -14.91 20.83
N TYR A 122 -1.23 -13.64 20.59
CA TYR A 122 -0.52 -12.47 21.11
C TYR A 122 -1.24 -11.78 22.27
N TYR A 123 -2.58 -11.77 22.29
CA TYR A 123 -3.39 -11.15 23.36
C TYR A 123 -3.92 -12.21 24.32
N LYS A 124 -3.00 -12.83 25.05
CA LYS A 124 -3.28 -14.01 25.89
C LYS A 124 -4.04 -13.69 27.17
N TYR A 125 -3.93 -12.48 27.66
CA TYR A 125 -4.52 -12.07 28.94
C TYR A 125 -5.87 -11.41 28.73
N VAL A 126 -6.75 -11.56 29.71
CA VAL A 126 -8.09 -10.97 29.70
C VAL A 126 -8.24 -10.13 30.97
N GLU A 127 -8.62 -8.88 30.81
CA GLU A 127 -8.94 -8.01 31.95
C GLU A 127 -10.28 -8.43 32.54
N SER A 128 -10.29 -8.80 33.83
CA SER A 128 -11.46 -9.36 34.51
C SER A 128 -12.67 -8.41 34.58
N LYS A 129 -12.42 -7.10 34.59
CA LYS A 129 -13.49 -6.09 34.72
C LYS A 129 -14.18 -5.79 33.38
N THR A 130 -13.44 -5.78 32.28
CA THR A 130 -13.96 -5.31 30.97
C THR A 130 -14.07 -6.41 29.93
N GLY A 131 -13.46 -7.59 30.18
CA GLY A 131 -13.36 -8.68 29.22
C GLY A 131 -12.38 -8.40 28.07
N ARG A 132 -11.67 -7.26 28.08
CA ARG A 132 -10.73 -6.88 27.00
C ARG A 132 -9.49 -7.77 27.04
N ARG A 133 -9.10 -8.25 25.89
CA ARG A 133 -7.83 -8.97 25.72
C ARG A 133 -6.66 -7.99 25.63
N TYR A 134 -5.54 -8.37 26.24
CA TYR A 134 -4.32 -7.57 26.20
C TYR A 134 -3.07 -8.46 26.09
N ALA A 135 -1.97 -7.85 25.66
CA ALA A 135 -0.64 -8.45 25.66
C ALA A 135 0.25 -7.73 26.66
N LEU A 136 1.15 -8.47 27.28
CA LEU A 136 2.21 -7.84 28.10
C LEU A 136 3.30 -7.34 27.15
N GLY A 137 3.67 -6.08 27.27
CA GLY A 137 4.77 -5.47 26.57
C GLY A 137 6.01 -5.34 27.45
N ASP A 138 7.20 -5.44 26.84
CA ASP A 138 8.43 -5.13 27.55
C ASP A 138 8.51 -3.62 27.80
N VAL A 139 8.59 -3.24 29.05
CA VAL A 139 8.74 -1.85 29.50
C VAL A 139 10.21 -1.44 29.66
N SER A 140 11.15 -2.38 29.58
CA SER A 140 12.57 -2.07 29.63
C SER A 140 13.02 -1.30 28.39
N GLY A 141 13.96 -0.37 28.58
CA GLY A 141 14.56 0.43 27.52
C GLY A 141 15.88 -0.19 27.04
N PRO A 142 15.88 -1.10 26.04
CA PRO A 142 17.14 -1.67 25.54
C PRO A 142 18.04 -0.56 25.00
N GLY A 143 19.34 -0.62 25.34
CA GLY A 143 20.31 0.43 25.00
C GLY A 143 20.38 1.59 25.98
N GLY A 144 19.56 1.60 27.03
CA GLY A 144 19.66 2.55 28.14
C GLY A 144 19.72 4.03 27.71
N ALA A 145 20.61 4.80 28.30
CA ALA A 145 20.80 6.23 28.02
C ALA A 145 21.24 6.48 26.56
N SER A 146 22.01 5.60 25.95
CA SER A 146 22.50 5.77 24.54
C SER A 146 21.39 5.81 23.51
N LYS A 147 20.22 5.27 23.84
CA LYS A 147 18.99 5.31 23.03
C LYS A 147 18.00 6.40 23.45
N GLY A 148 18.41 7.30 24.34
CA GLY A 148 17.55 8.36 24.87
C GLY A 148 16.43 7.86 25.80
N ASN A 149 16.53 6.65 26.35
CA ASN A 149 15.53 6.09 27.23
C ASN A 149 15.55 6.81 28.60
N PRO A 150 14.40 7.16 29.19
CA PRO A 150 14.33 7.78 30.51
C PRO A 150 14.68 6.78 31.63
N ARG A 151 15.40 7.25 32.63
CA ARG A 151 15.72 6.48 33.82
C ARG A 151 14.89 6.97 35.01
N TYR A 152 14.13 6.07 35.61
CA TYR A 152 13.35 6.38 36.80
C TYR A 152 13.07 5.12 37.65
N SER A 153 12.54 5.32 38.85
CA SER A 153 12.07 4.22 39.71
C SER A 153 10.58 3.99 39.50
N PHE A 154 10.21 2.75 39.24
CA PHE A 154 8.84 2.29 39.08
C PHE A 154 8.67 0.95 39.83
N LEU A 155 7.70 0.86 40.74
CA LEU A 155 7.46 -0.30 41.60
C LEU A 155 8.74 -0.81 42.31
N GLY A 156 9.55 0.12 42.84
CA GLY A 156 10.80 -0.20 43.55
C GLY A 156 12.00 -0.56 42.65
N VAL A 157 11.83 -0.64 41.37
CA VAL A 157 12.91 -0.98 40.40
C VAL A 157 13.36 0.26 39.64
N THR A 158 14.64 0.63 39.78
CA THR A 158 15.27 1.75 39.08
C THR A 158 16.02 1.23 37.86
N ARG A 159 15.54 1.56 36.65
CA ARG A 159 16.16 1.19 35.36
C ARG A 159 15.80 2.14 34.24
N TYR A 160 16.33 1.92 33.06
CA TYR A 160 15.90 2.62 31.85
C TYR A 160 14.61 2.00 31.34
N TYR A 161 13.61 2.85 31.07
CA TYR A 161 12.32 2.43 30.56
C TYR A 161 12.10 2.94 29.15
N ARG A 162 11.29 2.24 28.39
CA ARG A 162 10.96 2.60 26.99
C ARG A 162 10.06 3.85 26.92
N PHE A 163 9.28 4.11 27.93
CA PHE A 163 8.30 5.19 27.98
C PHE A 163 8.58 6.14 29.14
N ASN A 164 8.21 7.41 28.96
CA ASN A 164 8.31 8.40 30.03
C ASN A 164 7.34 8.04 31.17
N LYS A 165 7.75 8.37 32.38
CA LYS A 165 6.87 8.32 33.54
C LYS A 165 5.82 9.42 33.36
N LYS A 166 4.55 9.05 33.33
CA LYS A 166 3.44 10.00 33.41
C LYS A 166 3.08 10.25 34.88
#